data_9eb7a4904aa7549a12e64e90f5e669ca
#
_entry.id   9eb7a4904aa7549a12e64e90f5e669ca
#
_cell.length_a   1.000
_cell.length_b   1.000
_cell.length_c   1.000
_cell.angle_alpha   90.00
_cell.angle_beta   90.00
_cell.angle_gamma   90.00
#
_symmetry.space_group_name_H-M   'P 1'
#
loop_
_entity.id
_entity.type
_entity.pdbx_description
1 polymer ?
#
loop_
_entity_poly.entity_id
_entity_poly.type
_entity_poly.pdbx_seq_one_letter_code
_entity_poly.pdbx_strand_id
1 'polypeptide(L)'
;TAGKSGFAHFFEHMMFQGSENVPDEKHFKIINDAGGNMNGNTTSDRTVYFQTIPSNYLETALWLESDRMGFLLDAVSIEKFKNQRDAVKNEKYQNQISRQYGMMNEILGQTLYPPSHPYNWPVIGYVDDLDRANLDDLKNFFLRWYGPNNAILTITGDVTSEQVIPLVQQYFGSIPKGALVKKQGSIVPRLSSDIYTGYTDNVYLPLTDIVFPTVPNYHKDEAPLDMLAALMGEGKKSIFYKNFIKSEKAIQAYVSHPCRELSGEFHFTVLTFPDWQEDQGIYFNNVEADIRNTIAEWEEKGFSDEDLEMVKTEMTSQSVDMKTSISSKASTISSWEWLGRGRYNMSGEIERYKKVTR
;
A
#
# COMPACT_ATOMS: atom_id res chain seq x y z
N THR A 1 15.49 -4.38 -4.71
CA THR A 1 16.55 -5.32 -5.14
C THR A 1 17.15 -5.98 -3.92
N ALA A 2 17.39 -7.27 -3.95
CA ALA A 2 18.04 -7.98 -2.85
C ALA A 2 19.33 -7.25 -2.43
N GLY A 3 19.54 -7.08 -1.11
CA GLY A 3 20.67 -6.32 -0.55
C GLY A 3 20.52 -4.79 -0.60
N LYS A 4 19.40 -4.28 -1.09
CA LYS A 4 19.06 -2.84 -1.13
C LYS A 4 17.56 -2.65 -0.85
N SER A 5 17.00 -3.38 0.14
CA SER A 5 15.64 -3.18 0.59
C SER A 5 15.48 -1.83 1.31
N GLY A 6 14.27 -1.27 1.32
CA GLY A 6 14.00 0.00 1.99
C GLY A 6 14.41 1.28 1.24
N PHE A 7 15.09 1.18 0.10
CA PHE A 7 15.61 2.36 -0.59
C PHE A 7 14.52 3.33 -1.06
N ALA A 8 13.38 2.83 -1.51
CA ALA A 8 12.29 3.71 -1.94
C ALA A 8 11.72 4.52 -0.77
N HIS A 9 11.52 3.90 0.39
CA HIS A 9 11.06 4.58 1.60
C HIS A 9 12.13 5.53 2.15
N PHE A 10 13.37 5.08 2.22
CA PHE A 10 14.47 5.96 2.63
C PHE A 10 14.59 7.18 1.69
N PHE A 11 14.39 6.97 0.39
CA PHE A 11 14.40 8.07 -0.56
C PHE A 11 13.20 9.01 -0.37
N GLU A 12 12.03 8.51 0.01
CA GLU A 12 10.90 9.34 0.40
C GLU A 12 11.30 10.35 1.48
N HIS A 13 11.98 9.89 2.56
CA HIS A 13 12.48 10.78 3.60
C HIS A 13 13.45 11.84 3.07
N MET A 14 14.34 11.45 2.17
CA MET A 14 15.29 12.37 1.55
C MET A 14 14.63 13.46 0.71
N MET A 15 13.48 13.19 0.11
CA MET A 15 12.73 14.15 -0.71
C MET A 15 12.16 15.33 0.10
N PHE A 16 12.18 15.27 1.41
CA PHE A 16 11.75 16.34 2.30
C PHE A 16 12.93 17.14 2.88
N GLN A 17 14.17 16.79 2.54
CA GLN A 17 15.37 17.39 3.11
C GLN A 17 15.92 18.59 2.29
N GLY A 18 15.02 19.28 1.56
CA GLY A 18 15.35 20.42 0.72
C GLY A 18 15.82 20.02 -0.69
N SER A 19 15.97 21.02 -1.52
CA SER A 19 16.42 20.97 -2.90
C SER A 19 17.24 22.22 -3.20
N GLU A 20 17.73 22.41 -4.42
CA GLU A 20 18.63 23.54 -4.75
C GLU A 20 18.08 24.90 -4.33
N ASN A 21 16.80 25.17 -4.61
CA ASN A 21 16.16 26.45 -4.35
C ASN A 21 15.29 26.46 -3.09
N VAL A 22 15.09 25.32 -2.44
CA VAL A 22 14.26 25.16 -1.25
C VAL A 22 15.10 24.57 -0.12
N PRO A 23 15.57 25.41 0.85
CA PRO A 23 16.34 24.95 1.99
C PRO A 23 15.60 23.90 2.84
N ASP A 24 16.34 23.20 3.69
CA ASP A 24 15.84 22.19 4.60
C ASP A 24 14.62 22.68 5.37
N GLU A 25 13.60 21.81 5.52
CA GLU A 25 12.34 22.07 6.23
C GLU A 25 11.46 23.18 5.63
N LYS A 26 11.98 23.95 4.67
CA LYS A 26 11.22 25.06 4.07
C LYS A 26 10.03 24.57 3.24
N HIS A 27 10.12 23.41 2.64
CA HIS A 27 9.00 22.84 1.87
C HIS A 27 7.76 22.73 2.78
N PHE A 28 7.86 22.03 3.92
CA PHE A 28 6.79 21.93 4.91
C PHE A 28 6.31 23.28 5.40
N LYS A 29 7.27 24.17 5.71
CA LYS A 29 6.94 25.50 6.22
C LYS A 29 6.13 26.32 5.22
N ILE A 30 6.53 26.34 3.95
CA ILE A 30 5.83 27.13 2.90
C ILE A 30 4.39 26.62 2.73
N ILE A 31 4.19 25.31 2.70
CA ILE A 31 2.86 24.71 2.57
C ILE A 31 2.00 25.01 3.80
N ASN A 32 2.54 24.85 5.01
CA ASN A 32 1.82 25.14 6.25
C ASN A 32 1.49 26.64 6.40
N ASP A 33 2.42 27.54 6.08
CA ASP A 33 2.20 29.00 6.11
C ASP A 33 1.09 29.41 5.12
N ALA A 34 0.94 28.70 4.02
CA ALA A 34 -0.15 28.89 3.06
C ALA A 34 -1.50 28.29 3.52
N GLY A 35 -1.54 27.66 4.70
CA GLY A 35 -2.75 26.98 5.22
C GLY A 35 -3.00 25.60 4.59
N GLY A 36 -1.99 25.01 3.97
CA GLY A 36 -2.04 23.67 3.37
C GLY A 36 -1.52 22.58 4.30
N ASN A 37 -1.54 21.37 3.80
CA ASN A 37 -0.87 20.21 4.39
C ASN A 37 -0.18 19.38 3.31
N MET A 38 0.82 18.61 3.69
CA MET A 38 1.54 17.73 2.78
C MET A 38 2.04 16.49 3.49
N ASN A 39 2.26 15.43 2.72
CA ASN A 39 2.90 14.22 3.20
C ASN A 39 3.44 13.39 2.03
N GLY A 40 4.10 12.28 2.35
CA GLY A 40 4.48 11.22 1.43
C GLY A 40 4.08 9.85 1.97
N ASN A 41 4.02 8.86 1.10
CA ASN A 41 3.96 7.46 1.49
C ASN A 41 4.59 6.57 0.42
N THR A 42 5.24 5.52 0.88
CA THR A 42 5.81 4.47 0.04
C THR A 42 5.09 3.14 0.29
N THR A 43 4.73 2.48 -0.77
CA THR A 43 4.23 1.11 -0.78
C THR A 43 5.22 0.19 -1.50
N SER A 44 4.89 -1.10 -1.63
CA SER A 44 5.72 -2.05 -2.38
C SER A 44 5.92 -1.65 -3.85
N ASP A 45 5.01 -0.85 -4.42
CA ASP A 45 4.95 -0.59 -5.86
C ASP A 45 5.16 0.88 -6.24
N ARG A 46 4.91 1.83 -5.33
CA ARG A 46 4.96 3.26 -5.61
C ARG A 46 5.37 4.10 -4.42
N THR A 47 5.90 5.28 -4.69
CA THR A 47 6.01 6.39 -3.73
C THR A 47 5.11 7.52 -4.21
N VAL A 48 4.30 8.09 -3.32
CA VAL A 48 3.42 9.22 -3.59
C VAL A 48 3.79 10.38 -2.67
N TYR A 49 3.88 11.56 -3.25
CA TYR A 49 3.97 12.83 -2.54
C TYR A 49 2.69 13.59 -2.84
N PHE A 50 2.08 14.14 -1.84
CA PHE A 50 0.81 14.86 -2.00
C PHE A 50 0.73 16.06 -1.09
N GLN A 51 0.02 17.07 -1.56
CA GLN A 51 -0.26 18.27 -0.80
C GLN A 51 -1.66 18.79 -1.12
N THR A 52 -2.29 19.36 -0.12
CA THR A 52 -3.55 20.09 -0.26
C THR A 52 -3.29 21.52 0.16
N ILE A 53 -3.61 22.47 -0.72
CA ILE A 53 -3.25 23.87 -0.57
C ILE A 53 -4.37 24.74 -1.15
N PRO A 54 -4.63 25.96 -0.64
CA PRO A 54 -5.59 26.87 -1.28
C PRO A 54 -5.23 27.15 -2.75
N SER A 55 -6.24 27.24 -3.63
CA SER A 55 -6.04 27.30 -5.09
C SER A 55 -5.18 28.48 -5.55
N ASN A 56 -5.17 29.59 -4.82
CA ASN A 56 -4.31 30.73 -5.10
C ASN A 56 -2.79 30.48 -4.87
N TYR A 57 -2.42 29.35 -4.25
CA TYR A 57 -1.03 28.90 -4.07
C TYR A 57 -0.66 27.75 -5.02
N LEU A 58 -1.47 27.47 -6.06
CA LEU A 58 -1.19 26.40 -7.03
C LEU A 58 0.22 26.51 -7.61
N GLU A 59 0.62 27.71 -8.02
CA GLU A 59 1.94 27.95 -8.61
C GLU A 59 3.07 27.62 -7.63
N THR A 60 2.92 28.00 -6.35
CA THR A 60 3.86 27.65 -5.28
C THR A 60 4.00 26.13 -5.13
N ALA A 61 2.87 25.41 -5.15
CA ALA A 61 2.90 23.94 -5.06
C ALA A 61 3.64 23.31 -6.26
N LEU A 62 3.36 23.75 -7.46
CA LEU A 62 4.03 23.27 -8.67
C LEU A 62 5.54 23.58 -8.68
N TRP A 63 5.92 24.77 -8.24
CA TRP A 63 7.32 25.13 -8.07
C TRP A 63 8.04 24.20 -7.10
N LEU A 64 7.49 23.98 -5.90
CA LEU A 64 8.07 23.09 -4.88
C LEU A 64 8.24 21.65 -5.39
N GLU A 65 7.22 21.12 -6.06
CA GLU A 65 7.27 19.76 -6.63
C GLU A 65 8.29 19.64 -7.76
N SER A 66 8.37 20.63 -8.64
CA SER A 66 9.34 20.66 -9.73
C SER A 66 10.77 20.81 -9.23
N ASP A 67 10.99 21.63 -8.21
CA ASP A 67 12.31 21.86 -7.64
C ASP A 67 12.87 20.56 -7.04
N ARG A 68 12.08 19.86 -6.23
CA ARG A 68 12.56 18.56 -5.71
C ARG A 68 12.67 17.47 -6.77
N MET A 69 11.87 17.50 -7.85
CA MET A 69 12.00 16.54 -8.95
C MET A 69 13.25 16.80 -9.81
N GLY A 70 13.58 18.03 -10.07
CA GLY A 70 14.67 18.41 -10.96
C GLY A 70 16.02 18.64 -10.26
N PHE A 71 16.00 19.15 -9.03
CA PHE A 71 17.16 19.75 -8.37
C PHE A 71 17.42 19.24 -6.94
N LEU A 72 16.91 18.05 -6.60
CA LEU A 72 17.11 17.44 -5.28
C LEU A 72 18.58 17.15 -4.99
N LEU A 73 19.28 16.57 -5.97
CA LEU A 73 20.64 16.03 -5.77
C LEU A 73 21.66 17.11 -5.39
N ASP A 74 21.42 18.38 -5.76
CA ASP A 74 22.28 19.53 -5.44
C ASP A 74 22.25 19.87 -3.93
N ALA A 75 21.16 19.50 -3.24
CA ALA A 75 20.99 19.72 -1.80
C ALA A 75 21.32 18.49 -0.94
N VAL A 76 21.61 17.32 -1.57
CA VAL A 76 21.90 16.09 -0.83
C VAL A 76 23.32 16.12 -0.27
N SER A 77 23.45 15.95 1.07
CA SER A 77 24.74 15.86 1.75
C SER A 77 24.87 14.54 2.50
N ILE A 78 26.11 14.17 2.86
CA ILE A 78 26.40 12.98 3.65
C ILE A 78 25.76 13.05 5.07
N GLU A 79 25.65 14.25 5.60
CA GLU A 79 25.01 14.48 6.90
C GLU A 79 23.51 14.20 6.84
N LYS A 80 22.78 14.79 5.88
CA LYS A 80 21.36 14.52 5.63
C LYS A 80 21.09 13.05 5.40
N PHE A 81 21.94 12.42 4.58
CA PHE A 81 21.86 11.00 4.31
C PHE A 81 21.94 10.17 5.59
N LYS A 82 22.93 10.43 6.47
CA LYS A 82 23.09 9.73 7.74
C LYS A 82 21.91 9.98 8.67
N ASN A 83 21.48 11.24 8.82
CA ASN A 83 20.38 11.60 9.71
C ASN A 83 19.08 10.90 9.27
N GLN A 84 18.76 10.91 7.99
CA GLN A 84 17.53 10.25 7.50
C GLN A 84 17.63 8.72 7.55
N ARG A 85 18.80 8.14 7.32
CA ARG A 85 19.01 6.71 7.53
C ARG A 85 18.71 6.30 8.97
N ASP A 86 19.21 7.06 9.93
CA ASP A 86 18.99 6.77 11.35
C ASP A 86 17.52 7.02 11.73
N ALA A 87 16.84 8.00 11.13
CA ALA A 87 15.41 8.23 11.30
C ALA A 87 14.58 7.00 10.81
N VAL A 88 14.86 6.48 9.62
CA VAL A 88 14.19 5.29 9.07
C VAL A 88 14.45 4.04 9.94
N LYS A 89 15.65 3.87 10.46
CA LYS A 89 15.97 2.76 11.40
C LYS A 89 15.17 2.88 12.69
N ASN A 90 15.08 4.09 13.25
CA ASN A 90 14.28 4.37 14.45
C ASN A 90 12.79 4.11 14.19
N GLU A 91 12.30 4.53 13.03
CA GLU A 91 10.92 4.26 12.61
C GLU A 91 10.63 2.76 12.51
N LYS A 92 11.52 1.98 11.91
CA LYS A 92 11.39 0.52 11.88
C LYS A 92 11.32 -0.08 13.28
N TYR A 93 12.18 0.40 14.17
CA TYR A 93 12.16 -0.06 15.56
C TYR A 93 10.84 0.26 16.25
N GLN A 94 10.34 1.49 16.10
CA GLN A 94 9.11 1.94 16.77
C GLN A 94 7.85 1.31 16.17
N ASN A 95 7.76 1.22 14.84
CA ASN A 95 6.54 0.84 14.14
C ASN A 95 6.43 -0.66 13.82
N GLN A 96 7.56 -1.38 13.83
CA GLN A 96 7.59 -2.82 13.55
C GLN A 96 8.11 -3.62 14.73
N ILE A 97 9.37 -3.43 15.15
CA ILE A 97 10.01 -4.30 16.13
C ILE A 97 9.37 -4.17 17.51
N SER A 98 9.03 -2.96 17.95
CA SER A 98 8.43 -2.70 19.27
C SER A 98 6.90 -2.71 19.28
N ARG A 99 6.27 -2.83 18.11
CA ARG A 99 4.81 -2.83 18.01
C ARG A 99 4.27 -4.25 17.95
N GLN A 100 3.21 -4.52 18.70
CA GLN A 100 2.50 -5.81 18.65
C GLN A 100 2.08 -6.13 17.21
N TYR A 101 2.32 -7.34 16.76
CA TYR A 101 2.11 -7.83 15.37
C TYR A 101 2.91 -7.07 14.30
N GLY A 102 3.81 -6.16 14.67
CA GLY A 102 4.50 -5.29 13.73
C GLY A 102 5.38 -6.01 12.71
N MET A 103 5.86 -7.21 13.04
CA MET A 103 6.67 -8.05 12.15
C MET A 103 5.85 -8.94 11.20
N MET A 104 4.52 -8.99 11.37
CA MET A 104 3.65 -9.91 10.62
C MET A 104 3.83 -9.78 9.11
N ASN A 105 3.78 -8.57 8.55
CA ASN A 105 3.91 -8.34 7.13
C ASN A 105 5.30 -8.69 6.56
N GLU A 106 6.36 -8.50 7.36
CA GLU A 106 7.72 -8.88 6.96
C GLU A 106 7.85 -10.40 6.89
N ILE A 107 7.36 -11.10 7.92
CA ILE A 107 7.39 -12.57 7.99
C ILE A 107 6.52 -13.19 6.90
N LEU A 108 5.32 -12.64 6.68
CA LEU A 108 4.43 -13.07 5.60
C LEU A 108 5.12 -12.92 4.24
N GLY A 109 5.72 -11.75 3.97
CA GLY A 109 6.43 -11.51 2.73
C GLY A 109 7.55 -12.53 2.49
N GLN A 110 8.35 -12.83 3.50
CA GLN A 110 9.43 -13.81 3.44
C GLN A 110 8.92 -15.25 3.24
N THR A 111 7.75 -15.56 3.80
CA THR A 111 7.14 -16.89 3.71
C THR A 111 6.46 -17.12 2.36
N LEU A 112 5.68 -16.13 1.90
CA LEU A 112 4.82 -16.27 0.72
C LEU A 112 5.58 -16.06 -0.59
N TYR A 113 6.53 -15.12 -0.61
CA TYR A 113 7.22 -14.72 -1.83
C TYR A 113 8.66 -15.24 -1.88
N PRO A 114 9.13 -15.74 -3.03
CA PRO A 114 10.53 -16.14 -3.16
C PRO A 114 11.49 -14.95 -3.00
N PRO A 115 12.75 -15.16 -2.58
CA PRO A 115 13.70 -14.09 -2.32
C PRO A 115 13.99 -13.15 -3.50
N SER A 116 13.67 -13.56 -4.72
CA SER A 116 13.80 -12.72 -5.92
C SER A 116 12.58 -11.82 -6.18
N HIS A 117 11.48 -12.05 -5.46
CA HIS A 117 10.23 -11.30 -5.65
C HIS A 117 10.27 -9.98 -4.88
N PRO A 118 9.83 -8.83 -5.47
CA PRO A 118 9.86 -7.54 -4.78
C PRO A 118 9.05 -7.48 -3.48
N TYR A 119 8.04 -8.34 -3.30
CA TYR A 119 7.22 -8.38 -2.09
C TYR A 119 7.78 -9.28 -0.97
N ASN A 120 8.94 -9.90 -1.19
CA ASN A 120 9.60 -10.72 -0.17
C ASN A 120 10.18 -9.88 0.98
N TRP A 121 10.58 -8.64 0.73
CA TRP A 121 11.18 -7.75 1.74
C TRP A 121 10.25 -6.61 2.14
N PRO A 122 10.35 -6.11 3.39
CA PRO A 122 9.51 -5.01 3.86
C PRO A 122 9.84 -3.70 3.15
N VAL A 123 8.83 -2.83 3.00
CA VAL A 123 8.97 -1.51 2.37
C VAL A 123 9.99 -0.64 3.11
N ILE A 124 9.99 -0.68 4.44
CA ILE A 124 10.95 0.05 5.27
C ILE A 124 12.39 -0.50 5.16
N GLY A 125 12.56 -1.72 4.65
CA GLY A 125 13.85 -2.38 4.45
C GLY A 125 14.38 -3.11 5.66
N TYR A 126 15.46 -3.85 5.41
CA TYR A 126 16.26 -4.45 6.49
C TYR A 126 17.30 -3.45 7.00
N VAL A 127 17.55 -3.45 8.30
CA VAL A 127 18.54 -2.57 8.95
C VAL A 127 19.93 -2.74 8.29
N ASP A 128 20.31 -3.99 8.04
CA ASP A 128 21.62 -4.31 7.42
C ASP A 128 21.75 -3.74 6.00
N ASP A 129 20.64 -3.66 5.23
CA ASP A 129 20.65 -3.08 3.90
C ASP A 129 20.80 -1.55 3.96
N LEU A 130 20.12 -0.93 4.93
CA LEU A 130 20.24 0.51 5.18
C LEU A 130 21.65 0.89 5.67
N ASP A 131 22.26 0.05 6.51
CA ASP A 131 23.62 0.29 7.03
C ASP A 131 24.69 0.16 5.92
N ARG A 132 24.49 -0.73 4.96
CA ARG A 132 25.38 -0.87 3.79
C ARG A 132 25.18 0.22 2.72
N ALA A 133 24.05 0.94 2.79
CA ALA A 133 23.72 1.98 1.84
C ALA A 133 24.73 3.14 1.89
N ASN A 134 25.07 3.69 0.74
CA ASN A 134 25.92 4.85 0.60
C ASN A 134 25.27 5.95 -0.26
N LEU A 135 25.91 7.10 -0.30
CA LEU A 135 25.36 8.27 -0.99
C LEU A 135 25.25 8.07 -2.52
N ASP A 136 26.15 7.31 -3.11
CA ASP A 136 26.11 7.02 -4.56
C ASP A 136 24.93 6.08 -4.91
N ASP A 137 24.63 5.14 -4.02
CA ASP A 137 23.44 4.31 -4.16
C ASP A 137 22.15 5.15 -4.16
N LEU A 138 22.07 6.15 -3.29
CA LEU A 138 20.95 7.07 -3.22
C LEU A 138 20.83 7.91 -4.50
N LYS A 139 21.94 8.50 -4.98
CA LYS A 139 21.97 9.30 -6.21
C LYS A 139 21.58 8.46 -7.43
N ASN A 140 22.11 7.24 -7.52
CA ASN A 140 21.77 6.32 -8.61
C ASN A 140 20.29 5.90 -8.56
N PHE A 141 19.71 5.76 -7.36
CA PHE A 141 18.29 5.47 -7.21
C PHE A 141 17.44 6.61 -7.76
N PHE A 142 17.74 7.86 -7.41
CA PHE A 142 17.06 9.03 -7.94
C PHE A 142 17.12 9.09 -9.47
N LEU A 143 18.31 9.07 -10.03
CA LEU A 143 18.53 9.16 -11.49
C LEU A 143 17.81 8.05 -12.27
N ARG A 144 17.60 6.90 -11.64
CA ARG A 144 16.90 5.78 -12.25
C ARG A 144 15.38 5.91 -12.19
N TRP A 145 14.82 6.38 -11.07
CA TRP A 145 13.40 6.23 -10.77
C TRP A 145 12.61 7.53 -10.81
N TYR A 146 13.27 8.69 -10.61
CA TYR A 146 12.60 9.98 -10.40
C TYR A 146 12.59 10.88 -11.65
N GLY A 147 12.78 10.32 -12.83
CA GLY A 147 12.57 11.08 -14.07
C GLY A 147 11.09 11.35 -14.34
N PRO A 148 10.72 12.49 -14.96
CA PRO A 148 9.33 12.85 -15.28
C PRO A 148 8.62 11.83 -16.18
N ASN A 149 9.36 11.02 -16.94
CA ASN A 149 8.82 9.92 -17.72
C ASN A 149 8.44 8.67 -16.89
N ASN A 150 8.70 8.68 -15.57
CA ASN A 150 8.31 7.65 -14.62
C ASN A 150 7.46 8.24 -13.48
N ALA A 151 6.84 9.40 -13.69
CA ALA A 151 6.00 10.08 -12.72
C ALA A 151 4.62 10.37 -13.32
N ILE A 152 3.62 10.44 -12.45
CA ILE A 152 2.27 10.87 -12.75
C ILE A 152 1.98 12.08 -11.88
N LEU A 153 1.70 13.23 -12.49
CA LEU A 153 1.25 14.43 -11.80
C LEU A 153 -0.27 14.52 -11.91
N THR A 154 -0.94 14.52 -10.78
CA THR A 154 -2.39 14.63 -10.71
C THR A 154 -2.78 15.88 -9.91
N ILE A 155 -3.58 16.75 -10.49
CA ILE A 155 -4.05 17.98 -9.87
C ILE A 155 -5.58 17.97 -9.85
N THR A 156 -6.16 18.19 -8.69
CA THR A 156 -7.61 18.24 -8.47
C THR A 156 -7.97 19.41 -7.58
N GLY A 157 -9.11 20.02 -7.81
CA GLY A 157 -9.61 21.14 -7.02
C GLY A 157 -10.27 22.23 -7.86
N ASP A 158 -10.28 23.44 -7.33
CA ASP A 158 -10.80 24.63 -7.99
C ASP A 158 -9.76 25.19 -8.98
N VAL A 159 -9.57 24.47 -10.08
CA VAL A 159 -8.60 24.79 -11.14
C VAL A 159 -9.14 24.35 -12.49
N THR A 160 -8.66 24.99 -13.57
CA THR A 160 -8.98 24.58 -14.95
C THR A 160 -7.72 24.08 -15.68
N SER A 161 -7.90 23.26 -16.70
CA SER A 161 -6.78 22.78 -17.52
C SER A 161 -6.01 23.92 -18.19
N GLU A 162 -6.72 24.97 -18.59
CA GLU A 162 -6.16 26.17 -19.23
C GLU A 162 -5.22 26.93 -18.28
N GLN A 163 -5.51 26.92 -16.98
CA GLN A 163 -4.64 27.52 -15.94
C GLN A 163 -3.46 26.61 -15.63
N VAL A 164 -3.68 25.31 -15.50
CA VAL A 164 -2.71 24.34 -15.01
C VAL A 164 -1.63 24.00 -16.05
N ILE A 165 -2.03 23.74 -17.29
CA ILE A 165 -1.10 23.23 -18.32
C ILE A 165 0.09 24.18 -18.58
N PRO A 166 -0.10 25.53 -18.71
CA PRO A 166 1.02 26.45 -18.87
C PRO A 166 1.98 26.45 -17.68
N LEU A 167 1.45 26.39 -16.46
CA LEU A 167 2.27 26.34 -15.23
C LEU A 167 3.06 25.04 -15.13
N VAL A 168 2.44 23.89 -15.44
CA VAL A 168 3.16 22.61 -15.51
C VAL A 168 4.26 22.66 -16.56
N GLN A 169 4.00 23.21 -17.73
CA GLN A 169 5.01 23.39 -18.79
C GLN A 169 6.15 24.30 -18.34
N GLN A 170 5.83 25.37 -17.62
CA GLN A 170 6.82 26.32 -17.09
C GLN A 170 7.76 25.65 -16.08
N TYR A 171 7.21 24.93 -15.09
CA TYR A 171 7.98 24.38 -13.98
C TYR A 171 8.62 23.02 -14.28
N PHE A 172 7.95 22.15 -15.01
CA PHE A 172 8.44 20.79 -15.26
C PHE A 172 9.03 20.61 -16.66
N GLY A 173 8.76 21.51 -17.60
CA GLY A 173 9.12 21.32 -19.00
C GLY A 173 10.63 21.28 -19.28
N SER A 174 11.46 21.87 -18.41
CA SER A 174 12.92 21.84 -18.52
C SER A 174 13.57 20.61 -17.88
N ILE A 175 12.85 19.84 -17.06
CA ILE A 175 13.38 18.68 -16.36
C ILE A 175 13.64 17.57 -17.38
N PRO A 176 14.88 17.06 -17.50
CA PRO A 176 15.22 16.06 -18.50
C PRO A 176 14.55 14.70 -18.18
N LYS A 177 14.24 13.95 -19.22
CA LYS A 177 13.75 12.58 -19.06
C LYS A 177 14.82 11.71 -18.40
N GLY A 178 14.37 10.92 -17.42
CA GLY A 178 15.20 9.90 -16.78
C GLY A 178 15.36 8.63 -17.65
N ALA A 179 16.07 7.65 -17.11
CA ALA A 179 16.22 6.34 -17.73
C ALA A 179 14.84 5.67 -17.96
N LEU A 180 14.73 4.87 -19.01
CA LEU A 180 13.52 4.10 -19.26
C LEU A 180 13.39 2.99 -18.19
N VAL A 181 12.29 3.05 -17.44
CA VAL A 181 11.94 2.02 -16.45
C VAL A 181 11.12 0.92 -17.12
N LYS A 182 11.66 -0.29 -17.13
CA LYS A 182 10.91 -1.46 -17.62
C LYS A 182 9.97 -1.95 -16.52
N LYS A 183 8.67 -1.91 -16.76
CA LYS A 183 7.68 -2.49 -15.85
C LYS A 183 7.82 -4.01 -15.82
N GLN A 184 7.71 -4.57 -14.62
CA GLN A 184 7.58 -6.01 -14.44
C GLN A 184 6.17 -6.45 -14.79
N GLY A 185 6.02 -7.68 -15.29
CA GLY A 185 4.70 -8.32 -15.40
C GLY A 185 4.26 -8.90 -14.06
N SER A 186 3.00 -9.30 -14.00
CA SER A 186 2.46 -10.02 -12.84
C SER A 186 3.31 -11.25 -12.48
N ILE A 187 3.60 -11.41 -11.20
CA ILE A 187 4.37 -12.52 -10.65
C ILE A 187 3.62 -13.06 -9.43
N VAL A 188 2.67 -13.96 -9.67
CA VAL A 188 1.93 -14.62 -8.58
C VAL A 188 2.74 -15.84 -8.13
N PRO A 189 3.11 -15.94 -6.84
CA PRO A 189 3.84 -17.09 -6.34
C PRO A 189 2.96 -18.35 -6.42
N ARG A 190 3.60 -19.49 -6.71
CA ARG A 190 2.94 -20.80 -6.69
C ARG A 190 3.53 -21.64 -5.58
N LEU A 191 2.70 -21.98 -4.62
CA LEU A 191 3.08 -22.87 -3.52
C LEU A 191 2.84 -24.32 -3.95
N SER A 192 3.81 -25.19 -3.66
CA SER A 192 3.69 -26.64 -3.94
C SER A 192 3.04 -27.42 -2.80
N SER A 193 2.98 -26.80 -1.62
CA SER A 193 2.39 -27.35 -0.39
C SER A 193 2.06 -26.21 0.56
N ASP A 194 1.29 -26.50 1.61
CA ASP A 194 1.08 -25.57 2.72
C ASP A 194 2.40 -25.27 3.41
N ILE A 195 2.60 -24.02 3.79
CA ILE A 195 3.76 -23.53 4.54
C ILE A 195 3.25 -22.98 5.87
N TYR A 196 3.82 -23.46 6.96
CA TYR A 196 3.50 -23.01 8.32
C TYR A 196 4.63 -22.17 8.85
N THR A 197 4.31 -20.98 9.29
CA THR A 197 5.27 -20.05 9.92
C THR A 197 4.63 -19.48 11.18
N GLY A 198 5.39 -19.47 12.27
CA GLY A 198 4.97 -18.86 13.52
C GLY A 198 6.13 -18.07 14.15
N TYR A 199 5.79 -17.06 14.91
CA TYR A 199 6.74 -16.33 15.72
C TYR A 199 6.12 -15.89 17.05
N THR A 200 6.95 -15.73 18.06
CA THR A 200 6.53 -15.26 19.37
C THR A 200 6.70 -13.74 19.43
N ASP A 201 5.67 -13.06 19.89
CA ASP A 201 5.66 -11.63 20.08
C ASP A 201 5.04 -11.28 21.45
N ASN A 202 5.25 -10.07 21.93
CA ASN A 202 4.65 -9.58 23.18
C ASN A 202 3.22 -9.12 22.93
N VAL A 203 2.33 -10.08 22.72
CA VAL A 203 0.90 -9.85 22.39
C VAL A 203 -0.01 -10.43 23.46
N TYR A 204 -1.19 -9.83 23.63
CA TYR A 204 -2.22 -10.36 24.54
C TYR A 204 -3.09 -11.43 23.88
N LEU A 205 -3.21 -11.38 22.56
CA LEU A 205 -4.12 -12.24 21.79
C LEU A 205 -3.35 -12.97 20.71
N PRO A 206 -3.49 -14.30 20.59
CA PRO A 206 -2.97 -15.05 19.47
C PRO A 206 -3.66 -14.65 18.17
N LEU A 207 -2.88 -14.56 17.09
CA LEU A 207 -3.38 -14.28 15.74
C LEU A 207 -3.05 -15.46 14.83
N THR A 208 -4.05 -15.93 14.10
CA THR A 208 -3.90 -16.88 13.01
C THR A 208 -4.33 -16.23 11.71
N ASP A 209 -3.49 -16.34 10.68
CA ASP A 209 -3.79 -15.85 9.34
C ASP A 209 -3.50 -16.93 8.31
N ILE A 210 -4.54 -17.37 7.57
CA ILE A 210 -4.38 -18.28 6.43
C ILE A 210 -4.39 -17.44 5.16
N VAL A 211 -3.30 -17.50 4.39
CA VAL A 211 -3.08 -16.63 3.24
C VAL A 211 -2.90 -17.42 1.96
N PHE A 212 -3.64 -17.03 0.93
CA PHE A 212 -3.50 -17.57 -0.42
C PHE A 212 -2.99 -16.50 -1.37
N PRO A 213 -1.92 -16.78 -2.17
CA PRO A 213 -1.51 -15.85 -3.23
C PRO A 213 -2.59 -15.79 -4.30
N THR A 214 -2.89 -14.57 -4.77
CA THR A 214 -3.94 -14.31 -5.74
C THR A 214 -3.48 -13.38 -6.86
N VAL A 215 -4.44 -12.94 -7.65
CA VAL A 215 -4.25 -12.08 -8.83
C VAL A 215 -3.83 -10.65 -8.46
N PRO A 216 -3.12 -9.96 -9.37
CA PRO A 216 -2.78 -8.56 -9.18
C PRO A 216 -3.97 -7.63 -9.41
N ASN A 217 -3.78 -6.35 -9.06
CA ASN A 217 -4.72 -5.27 -9.35
C ASN A 217 -5.21 -5.30 -10.81
N TYR A 218 -6.50 -5.04 -11.01
CA TYR A 218 -7.18 -4.99 -12.31
C TYR A 218 -7.16 -6.29 -13.12
N HIS A 219 -6.84 -7.40 -12.49
CA HIS A 219 -7.11 -8.70 -13.09
C HIS A 219 -8.63 -8.95 -13.16
N LYS A 220 -9.09 -9.73 -14.11
CA LYS A 220 -10.52 -10.04 -14.28
C LYS A 220 -11.17 -10.70 -13.05
N ASP A 221 -10.39 -11.41 -12.26
CA ASP A 221 -10.85 -12.14 -11.07
C ASP A 221 -10.67 -11.31 -9.78
N GLU A 222 -10.13 -10.08 -9.82
CA GLU A 222 -9.98 -9.24 -8.64
C GLU A 222 -11.35 -8.88 -8.04
N ALA A 223 -12.25 -8.28 -8.81
CA ALA A 223 -13.57 -7.90 -8.30
C ALA A 223 -14.41 -9.09 -7.76
N PRO A 224 -14.44 -10.27 -8.41
CA PRO A 224 -15.01 -11.48 -7.80
C PRO A 224 -14.40 -11.86 -6.46
N LEU A 225 -13.07 -11.81 -6.32
CA LEU A 225 -12.39 -12.15 -5.07
C LEU A 225 -12.60 -11.10 -3.97
N ASP A 226 -12.65 -9.80 -4.31
CA ASP A 226 -13.02 -8.74 -3.37
C ASP A 226 -14.42 -8.97 -2.82
N MET A 227 -15.38 -9.30 -3.69
CA MET A 227 -16.75 -9.60 -3.28
C MET A 227 -16.84 -10.88 -2.45
N LEU A 228 -16.06 -11.90 -2.77
CA LEU A 228 -15.96 -13.12 -1.98
C LEU A 228 -15.47 -12.81 -0.57
N ALA A 229 -14.43 -11.98 -0.43
CA ALA A 229 -13.92 -11.57 0.87
C ALA A 229 -14.99 -10.82 1.69
N ALA A 230 -15.71 -9.89 1.06
CA ALA A 230 -16.79 -9.16 1.71
C ALA A 230 -17.95 -10.07 2.15
N LEU A 231 -18.41 -10.98 1.27
CA LEU A 231 -19.47 -11.94 1.57
C LEU A 231 -19.13 -12.84 2.76
N MET A 232 -17.87 -13.27 2.88
CA MET A 232 -17.40 -14.15 3.94
C MET A 232 -17.10 -13.43 5.24
N GLY A 233 -16.55 -12.19 5.18
CA GLY A 233 -15.95 -11.50 6.32
C GLY A 233 -16.67 -10.25 6.81
N GLU A 234 -17.45 -9.56 5.97
CA GLU A 234 -18.02 -8.27 6.34
C GLU A 234 -19.42 -8.36 6.96
N GLY A 235 -19.62 -7.57 8.01
CA GLY A 235 -20.92 -7.40 8.66
C GLY A 235 -21.40 -8.60 9.48
N LYS A 236 -22.51 -8.39 10.21
CA LYS A 236 -23.06 -9.37 11.16
C LYS A 236 -23.70 -10.61 10.50
N LYS A 237 -23.94 -10.56 9.19
CA LYS A 237 -24.49 -11.68 8.42
C LYS A 237 -23.40 -12.63 7.92
N SER A 238 -22.15 -12.19 7.86
CA SER A 238 -21.03 -12.98 7.35
C SER A 238 -20.81 -14.25 8.17
N ILE A 239 -20.26 -15.27 7.52
CA ILE A 239 -20.02 -16.57 8.17
C ILE A 239 -18.91 -16.45 9.23
N PHE A 240 -17.88 -15.63 8.96
CA PHE A 240 -16.79 -15.40 9.91
C PHE A 240 -17.28 -14.70 11.17
N TYR A 241 -18.17 -13.70 11.04
CA TYR A 241 -18.81 -13.10 12.22
C TYR A 241 -19.60 -14.11 13.04
N LYS A 242 -20.40 -14.97 12.38
CA LYS A 242 -21.23 -15.96 13.08
C LYS A 242 -20.41 -17.02 13.81
N ASN A 243 -19.37 -17.56 13.12
CA ASN A 243 -18.61 -18.70 13.62
C ASN A 243 -17.52 -18.33 14.61
N PHE A 244 -17.05 -17.07 14.61
CA PHE A 244 -15.97 -16.63 15.48
C PHE A 244 -16.40 -15.57 16.49
N ILE A 245 -17.09 -14.51 16.05
CA ILE A 245 -17.43 -13.38 16.95
C ILE A 245 -18.69 -13.68 17.76
N LYS A 246 -19.79 -14.07 17.10
CA LYS A 246 -21.04 -14.38 17.77
C LYS A 246 -20.95 -15.62 18.66
N SER A 247 -20.08 -16.56 18.31
CA SER A 247 -19.80 -17.78 19.09
C SER A 247 -18.78 -17.56 20.20
N GLU A 248 -18.30 -16.33 20.39
CA GLU A 248 -17.32 -15.95 21.42
C GLU A 248 -15.97 -16.69 21.34
N LYS A 249 -15.61 -17.24 20.17
CA LYS A 249 -14.33 -17.89 19.93
C LYS A 249 -13.20 -16.89 19.69
N ALA A 250 -13.52 -15.72 19.12
CA ALA A 250 -12.54 -14.70 18.75
C ALA A 250 -13.05 -13.28 19.04
N ILE A 251 -12.12 -12.36 19.23
CA ILE A 251 -12.37 -10.92 19.35
C ILE A 251 -12.52 -10.26 17.97
N GLN A 252 -11.73 -10.74 17.00
CA GLN A 252 -11.78 -10.27 15.61
C GLN A 252 -11.67 -11.46 14.66
N ALA A 253 -12.47 -11.42 13.60
CA ALA A 253 -12.38 -12.36 12.50
C ALA A 253 -12.80 -11.60 11.23
N TYR A 254 -11.94 -11.60 10.22
CA TYR A 254 -12.20 -10.93 8.96
C TYR A 254 -11.57 -11.67 7.80
N VAL A 255 -12.12 -11.42 6.61
CA VAL A 255 -11.60 -11.92 5.35
C VAL A 255 -11.28 -10.71 4.48
N SER A 256 -10.13 -10.70 3.83
CA SER A 256 -9.70 -9.57 2.99
C SER A 256 -8.95 -10.04 1.76
N HIS A 257 -8.98 -9.22 0.71
CA HIS A 257 -8.30 -9.50 -0.56
C HIS A 257 -7.48 -8.28 -1.02
N PRO A 258 -6.36 -7.96 -0.36
CA PRO A 258 -5.48 -6.89 -0.83
C PRO A 258 -4.74 -7.27 -2.11
N CYS A 259 -4.92 -6.46 -3.16
CA CYS A 259 -4.19 -6.57 -4.41
C CYS A 259 -3.11 -5.51 -4.55
N ARG A 260 -2.01 -5.89 -5.22
CA ARG A 260 -0.89 -5.01 -5.57
C ARG A 260 -0.56 -5.15 -7.06
N GLU A 261 0.44 -4.41 -7.58
CA GLU A 261 0.76 -4.40 -9.02
C GLU A 261 1.15 -5.78 -9.57
N LEU A 262 1.85 -6.61 -8.79
CA LEU A 262 2.41 -7.88 -9.27
C LEU A 262 1.62 -9.11 -8.82
N SER A 263 0.96 -9.05 -7.67
CA SER A 263 0.23 -10.15 -7.04
C SER A 263 -0.75 -9.60 -5.99
N GLY A 264 -1.80 -10.35 -5.69
CA GLY A 264 -2.68 -10.15 -4.55
C GLY A 264 -2.51 -11.26 -3.51
N GLU A 265 -3.21 -11.09 -2.41
CA GLU A 265 -3.27 -12.03 -1.29
C GLU A 265 -4.74 -12.15 -0.83
N PHE A 266 -5.17 -13.35 -0.47
CA PHE A 266 -6.49 -13.57 0.12
C PHE A 266 -6.29 -14.08 1.55
N HIS A 267 -6.78 -13.35 2.53
CA HIS A 267 -6.55 -13.57 3.94
C HIS A 267 -7.79 -14.03 4.67
N PHE A 268 -7.60 -15.00 5.55
CA PHE A 268 -8.56 -15.40 6.58
C PHE A 268 -7.91 -15.17 7.94
N THR A 269 -8.19 -14.03 8.57
CA THR A 269 -7.51 -13.59 9.79
C THR A 269 -8.44 -13.71 10.99
N VAL A 270 -7.95 -14.36 12.07
CA VAL A 270 -8.70 -14.53 13.31
C VAL A 270 -7.81 -14.19 14.50
N LEU A 271 -8.32 -13.31 15.36
CA LEU A 271 -7.73 -12.93 16.66
C LEU A 271 -8.53 -13.62 17.76
N THR A 272 -7.97 -14.68 18.34
CA THR A 272 -8.66 -15.54 19.30
C THR A 272 -8.34 -15.18 20.74
N PHE A 273 -9.14 -15.68 21.67
CA PHE A 273 -8.80 -15.64 23.09
C PHE A 273 -7.70 -16.67 23.37
N PRO A 274 -6.66 -16.32 24.16
CA PRO A 274 -5.57 -17.25 24.46
C PRO A 274 -6.05 -18.36 25.39
N ASP A 275 -5.62 -19.58 25.13
CA ASP A 275 -5.60 -20.66 26.12
C ASP A 275 -4.14 -21.00 26.43
N TRP A 276 -3.64 -20.42 27.52
CA TRP A 276 -2.25 -20.63 27.95
C TRP A 276 -2.03 -21.97 28.66
N GLN A 277 -3.07 -22.76 28.89
CA GLN A 277 -3.00 -24.09 29.51
C GLN A 277 -2.90 -25.18 28.46
N GLU A 278 -3.37 -24.92 27.23
CA GLU A 278 -3.26 -25.85 26.12
C GLU A 278 -1.84 -25.76 25.48
N ASP A 279 -1.37 -26.91 24.97
CA ASP A 279 -0.19 -26.92 24.09
C ASP A 279 -0.43 -25.99 22.88
N GLN A 280 0.52 -25.10 22.63
CA GLN A 280 0.33 -24.05 21.61
C GLN A 280 0.21 -24.65 20.20
N GLY A 281 0.84 -25.80 19.92
CA GLY A 281 0.68 -26.50 18.65
C GLY A 281 -0.76 -27.03 18.48
N ILE A 282 -1.32 -27.60 19.53
CA ILE A 282 -2.72 -28.08 19.53
C ILE A 282 -3.68 -26.91 19.37
N TYR A 283 -3.44 -25.83 20.13
CA TYR A 283 -4.25 -24.60 20.08
C TYR A 283 -4.33 -24.03 18.66
N PHE A 284 -3.20 -23.77 18.01
CA PHE A 284 -3.20 -23.22 16.64
C PHE A 284 -3.77 -24.19 15.60
N ASN A 285 -3.57 -25.49 15.75
CA ASN A 285 -4.20 -26.50 14.89
C ASN A 285 -5.74 -26.48 15.03
N ASN A 286 -6.26 -26.27 16.23
CA ASN A 286 -7.70 -26.14 16.47
C ASN A 286 -8.26 -24.87 15.82
N VAL A 287 -7.56 -23.74 15.93
CA VAL A 287 -7.96 -22.49 15.27
C VAL A 287 -7.94 -22.63 13.74
N GLU A 288 -6.90 -23.24 13.18
CA GLU A 288 -6.83 -23.54 11.74
C GLU A 288 -8.00 -24.40 11.30
N ALA A 289 -8.30 -25.46 12.05
CA ALA A 289 -9.41 -26.36 11.76
C ALA A 289 -10.75 -25.61 11.77
N ASP A 290 -10.98 -24.72 12.73
CA ASP A 290 -12.18 -23.88 12.80
C ASP A 290 -12.30 -22.95 11.56
N ILE A 291 -11.20 -22.35 11.11
CA ILE A 291 -11.18 -21.53 9.89
C ILE A 291 -11.51 -22.39 8.67
N ARG A 292 -10.85 -23.54 8.49
CA ARG A 292 -11.08 -24.46 7.35
C ARG A 292 -12.51 -25.01 7.34
N ASN A 293 -13.05 -25.37 8.50
CA ASN A 293 -14.45 -25.81 8.64
C ASN A 293 -15.42 -24.67 8.29
N THR A 294 -15.12 -23.43 8.65
CA THR A 294 -15.93 -22.28 8.29
C THR A 294 -15.93 -22.04 6.78
N ILE A 295 -14.79 -22.20 6.12
CA ILE A 295 -14.69 -22.12 4.65
C ILE A 295 -15.50 -23.25 3.99
N ALA A 296 -15.36 -24.49 4.46
CA ALA A 296 -16.11 -25.64 3.94
C ALA A 296 -17.63 -25.47 4.14
N GLU A 297 -18.06 -24.96 5.31
CA GLU A 297 -19.45 -24.64 5.56
C GLU A 297 -20.00 -23.58 4.59
N TRP A 298 -19.17 -22.57 4.28
CA TRP A 298 -19.55 -21.52 3.33
C TRP A 298 -19.64 -22.07 1.89
N GLU A 299 -18.72 -22.95 1.50
CA GLU A 299 -18.77 -23.65 0.20
C GLU A 299 -20.04 -24.49 0.05
N GLU A 300 -20.47 -25.18 1.11
CA GLU A 300 -21.68 -26.00 1.11
C GLU A 300 -22.97 -25.14 1.06
N LYS A 301 -23.04 -24.09 1.90
CA LYS A 301 -24.23 -23.26 2.02
C LYS A 301 -24.37 -22.23 0.91
N GLY A 302 -23.24 -21.73 0.41
CA GLY A 302 -23.20 -20.64 -0.56
C GLY A 302 -23.75 -19.33 -0.03
N PHE A 303 -24.20 -18.49 -0.93
CA PHE A 303 -24.81 -17.17 -0.66
C PHE A 303 -26.02 -16.95 -1.58
N SER A 304 -26.91 -16.06 -1.21
CA SER A 304 -28.09 -15.71 -2.01
C SER A 304 -27.76 -14.59 -3.02
N ASP A 305 -28.61 -14.44 -4.03
CA ASP A 305 -28.52 -13.30 -4.96
C ASP A 305 -28.73 -11.97 -4.21
N GLU A 306 -29.55 -11.97 -3.15
CA GLU A 306 -29.75 -10.79 -2.28
C GLU A 306 -28.46 -10.40 -1.54
N ASP A 307 -27.70 -11.37 -1.03
CA ASP A 307 -26.41 -11.12 -0.39
C ASP A 307 -25.41 -10.54 -1.38
N LEU A 308 -25.37 -11.05 -2.62
CA LEU A 308 -24.51 -10.54 -3.67
C LEU A 308 -24.86 -9.09 -4.04
N GLU A 309 -26.15 -8.78 -4.23
CA GLU A 309 -26.60 -7.43 -4.56
C GLU A 309 -26.36 -6.44 -3.39
N MET A 310 -26.45 -6.89 -2.16
CA MET A 310 -26.10 -6.10 -0.99
C MET A 310 -24.61 -5.71 -1.02
N VAL A 311 -23.71 -6.66 -1.22
CA VAL A 311 -22.26 -6.39 -1.30
C VAL A 311 -21.92 -5.51 -2.51
N LYS A 312 -22.54 -5.72 -3.67
CA LYS A 312 -22.40 -4.82 -4.83
C LYS A 312 -22.77 -3.38 -4.50
N THR A 313 -23.88 -3.20 -3.79
CA THR A 313 -24.36 -1.87 -3.40
C THR A 313 -23.39 -1.20 -2.43
N GLU A 314 -22.89 -1.95 -1.45
CA GLU A 314 -21.94 -1.46 -0.45
C GLU A 314 -20.60 -1.04 -1.11
N MET A 315 -20.00 -1.91 -1.94
CA MET A 315 -18.75 -1.61 -2.66
C MET A 315 -18.90 -0.42 -3.61
N THR A 316 -20.07 -0.31 -4.28
CA THR A 316 -20.36 0.83 -5.16
C THR A 316 -20.46 2.12 -4.35
N SER A 317 -21.15 2.09 -3.19
CA SER A 317 -21.27 3.24 -2.29
C SER A 317 -19.91 3.68 -1.74
N GLN A 318 -19.12 2.75 -1.21
CA GLN A 318 -17.76 3.02 -0.75
C GLN A 318 -16.87 3.63 -1.84
N SER A 319 -16.99 3.12 -3.07
CA SER A 319 -16.27 3.66 -4.24
C SER A 319 -16.65 5.10 -4.56
N VAL A 320 -17.89 5.51 -4.30
CA VAL A 320 -18.35 6.91 -4.48
C VAL A 320 -17.84 7.77 -3.32
N ASP A 321 -18.00 7.31 -2.08
CA ASP A 321 -17.64 8.07 -0.88
C ASP A 321 -16.13 8.39 -0.80
N MET A 322 -15.27 7.45 -1.18
CA MET A 322 -13.82 7.67 -1.25
C MET A 322 -13.42 8.79 -2.22
N LYS A 323 -14.31 9.25 -3.11
CA LYS A 323 -14.07 10.29 -4.12
C LYS A 323 -14.66 11.65 -3.76
N THR A 324 -15.14 11.83 -2.54
CA THR A 324 -15.75 13.10 -2.12
C THR A 324 -14.68 14.15 -1.79
N SER A 325 -13.52 13.77 -1.24
CA SER A 325 -12.44 14.71 -0.95
C SER A 325 -11.54 14.97 -2.16
N ILE A 326 -10.92 16.14 -2.21
CA ILE A 326 -9.96 16.54 -3.26
C ILE A 326 -8.78 15.57 -3.32
N SER A 327 -8.19 15.24 -2.16
CA SER A 327 -7.04 14.33 -2.07
C SER A 327 -7.38 12.91 -2.50
N SER A 328 -8.56 12.41 -2.10
CA SER A 328 -9.03 11.07 -2.53
C SER A 328 -9.28 11.00 -4.04
N LYS A 329 -9.80 12.08 -4.65
CA LYS A 329 -9.93 12.18 -6.11
C LYS A 329 -8.57 12.11 -6.80
N ALA A 330 -7.59 12.88 -6.32
CA ALA A 330 -6.24 12.88 -6.87
C ALA A 330 -5.61 11.48 -6.78
N SER A 331 -5.68 10.84 -5.62
CA SER A 331 -5.15 9.49 -5.40
C SER A 331 -5.82 8.46 -6.32
N THR A 332 -7.15 8.53 -6.46
CA THR A 332 -7.90 7.60 -7.33
C THR A 332 -7.52 7.76 -8.80
N ILE A 333 -7.48 8.99 -9.30
CA ILE A 333 -7.11 9.29 -10.70
C ILE A 333 -5.67 8.84 -10.97
N SER A 334 -4.75 9.14 -10.05
CA SER A 334 -3.36 8.71 -10.12
C SER A 334 -3.22 7.19 -10.18
N SER A 335 -3.99 6.46 -9.36
CA SER A 335 -4.00 4.99 -9.35
C SER A 335 -4.55 4.40 -10.64
N TRP A 336 -5.59 4.98 -11.22
CA TRP A 336 -6.12 4.54 -12.51
C TRP A 336 -5.11 4.73 -13.64
N GLU A 337 -4.41 5.86 -13.67
CA GLU A 337 -3.37 6.09 -14.68
C GLU A 337 -2.19 5.12 -14.50
N TRP A 338 -1.73 4.92 -13.28
CA TRP A 338 -0.61 4.04 -12.97
C TRP A 338 -0.92 2.56 -13.27
N LEU A 339 -2.03 2.02 -12.73
CA LEU A 339 -2.38 0.61 -12.83
C LEU A 339 -3.15 0.29 -14.13
N GLY A 340 -4.07 1.15 -14.50
CA GLY A 340 -4.97 0.97 -15.64
C GLY A 340 -4.49 1.60 -16.95
N ARG A 341 -3.43 2.41 -16.93
CA ARG A 341 -2.91 3.15 -18.10
C ARG A 341 -4.01 3.92 -18.84
N GLY A 342 -4.78 4.70 -18.10
CA GLY A 342 -5.90 5.48 -18.65
C GLY A 342 -7.11 4.66 -19.11
N ARG A 343 -7.10 3.34 -18.91
CA ARG A 343 -8.24 2.46 -19.31
C ARG A 343 -9.41 2.49 -18.33
N TYR A 344 -9.16 2.91 -17.09
CA TYR A 344 -10.14 2.89 -16.02
C TYR A 344 -10.59 4.30 -15.66
N ASN A 345 -11.83 4.41 -15.32
CA ASN A 345 -12.48 5.60 -14.82
C ASN A 345 -13.55 5.16 -13.82
N MET A 346 -14.24 6.13 -13.19
CA MET A 346 -15.26 5.83 -12.18
C MET A 346 -16.32 4.84 -12.65
N SER A 347 -16.82 5.03 -13.86
CA SER A 347 -17.86 4.14 -14.42
C SER A 347 -17.32 2.73 -14.65
N GLY A 348 -16.11 2.62 -15.21
CA GLY A 348 -15.45 1.34 -15.43
C GLY A 348 -15.14 0.59 -14.14
N GLU A 349 -14.74 1.30 -13.07
CA GLU A 349 -14.51 0.72 -11.75
C GLU A 349 -15.80 0.12 -11.17
N ILE A 350 -16.88 0.89 -11.16
CA ILE A 350 -18.19 0.43 -10.68
C ILE A 350 -18.70 -0.75 -11.53
N GLU A 351 -18.54 -0.68 -12.86
CA GLU A 351 -18.96 -1.74 -13.76
C GLU A 351 -18.24 -3.09 -13.56
N ARG A 352 -17.00 -3.07 -13.08
CA ARG A 352 -16.27 -4.31 -12.74
C ARG A 352 -17.01 -5.09 -11.65
N TYR A 353 -17.44 -4.41 -10.59
CA TYR A 353 -18.18 -5.04 -9.48
C TYR A 353 -19.61 -5.41 -9.89
N LYS A 354 -20.32 -4.57 -10.63
CA LYS A 354 -21.67 -4.85 -11.09
C LYS A 354 -21.78 -6.10 -11.98
N LYS A 355 -20.73 -6.39 -12.74
CA LYS A 355 -20.67 -7.55 -13.65
C LYS A 355 -20.41 -8.87 -12.97
N VAL A 356 -20.03 -8.88 -11.70
CA VAL A 356 -19.82 -10.12 -10.97
C VAL A 356 -21.15 -10.88 -10.85
N THR A 357 -21.13 -12.15 -11.15
CA THR A 357 -22.27 -13.07 -11.05
C THR A 357 -21.91 -14.21 -10.09
N ARG A 358 -22.95 -14.87 -9.61
CA ARG A 358 -22.84 -16.07 -8.80
C ARG A 358 -22.16 -17.21 -9.53
#